data_b2db6e5490773f854eadb7812abc734f
#
_entry.id   b2db6e5490773f854eadb7812abc734f
#
_cell.length_a   1.000
_cell.length_b   1.000
_cell.length_c   1.000
_cell.angle_alpha   90.00
_cell.angle_beta   90.00
_cell.angle_gamma   90.00
#
_symmetry.space_group_name_H-M   'P 1'
#
loop_
_entity.id
_entity.type
_entity.pdbx_description
1 polymer ?
#
loop_
_entity_poly.entity_id
_entity_poly.type
_entity_poly.pdbx_seq_one_letter_code
_entity_poly.pdbx_strand_id
1 'polypeptide(L)'
;PYSVEEMVKILSIRAATESLTLDEEALARLGEIGNRTTLRYANQMLTPARILAQTNGKDNISLDDVEEIDELFYDAKASAKILAEQEALYLQ
;
A
#
# COMPACT_ATOMS: atom_id res chain seq x y z
N PRO A 1 17.45 2.20 7.52
CA PRO A 1 16.45 2.05 6.45
C PRO A 1 16.78 0.84 5.58
N TYR A 2 15.74 0.21 5.06
CA TYR A 2 15.86 -0.96 4.20
C TYR A 2 16.00 -0.55 2.73
N SER A 3 16.76 -1.35 1.97
CA SER A 3 16.77 -1.19 0.51
C SER A 3 15.46 -1.74 -0.07
N VAL A 4 15.19 -1.44 -1.34
CA VAL A 4 14.02 -1.97 -2.04
C VAL A 4 14.04 -3.50 -2.01
N GLU A 5 15.20 -4.10 -2.27
CA GLU A 5 15.33 -5.56 -2.26
C GLU A 5 15.02 -6.17 -0.89
N GLU A 6 15.48 -5.54 0.17
CA GLU A 6 15.19 -5.98 1.54
C GLU A 6 13.70 -5.84 1.85
N MET A 7 13.09 -4.73 1.44
CA MET A 7 11.66 -4.50 1.59
C MET A 7 10.84 -5.56 0.87
N VAL A 8 11.20 -5.87 -0.37
CA VAL A 8 10.53 -6.91 -1.18
C VAL A 8 10.60 -8.25 -0.45
N LYS A 9 11.75 -8.60 0.10
CA LYS A 9 11.93 -9.86 0.82
C LYS A 9 11.05 -9.92 2.06
N ILE A 10 11.03 -8.86 2.86
CA ILE A 10 10.22 -8.78 4.07
C ILE A 10 8.73 -8.88 3.72
N LEU A 11 8.28 -8.14 2.71
CA LEU A 11 6.89 -8.16 2.26
C LEU A 11 6.49 -9.53 1.72
N SER A 12 7.39 -10.21 1.02
CA SER A 12 7.17 -11.55 0.51
C SER A 12 6.93 -12.54 1.65
N ILE A 13 7.73 -12.47 2.70
CA ILE A 13 7.58 -13.31 3.88
C ILE A 13 6.25 -13.03 4.58
N ARG A 14 5.91 -11.77 4.73
CA ARG A 14 4.65 -11.35 5.35
C ARG A 14 3.44 -11.85 4.55
N ALA A 15 3.48 -11.71 3.23
CA ALA A 15 2.42 -12.19 2.35
C ALA A 15 2.26 -13.70 2.48
N ALA A 16 3.35 -14.44 2.50
CA ALA A 16 3.31 -15.90 2.66
C ALA A 16 2.70 -16.30 4.00
N THR A 17 3.04 -15.57 5.08
CA THR A 17 2.49 -15.81 6.41
C THR A 17 0.98 -15.63 6.43
N GLU A 18 0.46 -14.67 5.68
CA GLU A 18 -0.98 -14.39 5.59
C GLU A 18 -1.65 -15.14 4.43
N SER A 19 -0.96 -16.04 3.79
CA SER A 19 -1.46 -16.83 2.64
C SER A 19 -1.91 -15.94 1.48
N LEU A 20 -1.22 -14.83 1.28
CA LEU A 20 -1.47 -13.92 0.16
C LEU A 20 -0.54 -14.26 -0.99
N THR A 21 -1.08 -14.18 -2.21
CA THR A 21 -0.30 -14.38 -3.43
C THR A 21 -0.22 -13.05 -4.17
N LEU A 22 1.00 -12.63 -4.49
CA LEU A 22 1.23 -11.39 -5.25
C LEU A 22 2.00 -11.72 -6.53
N ASP A 23 1.67 -11.00 -7.59
CA ASP A 23 2.48 -11.00 -8.80
C ASP A 23 3.85 -10.36 -8.47
N GLU A 24 4.90 -10.78 -9.17
CA GLU A 24 6.23 -10.22 -8.95
C GLU A 24 6.26 -8.71 -9.10
N GLU A 25 5.54 -8.20 -10.10
CA GLU A 25 5.44 -6.76 -10.35
C GLU A 25 4.78 -6.03 -9.19
N ALA A 26 3.72 -6.63 -8.62
CA ALA A 26 3.02 -6.07 -7.47
C ALA A 26 3.95 -6.00 -6.26
N LEU A 27 4.69 -7.07 -6.01
CA LEU A 27 5.61 -7.15 -4.88
C LEU A 27 6.76 -6.15 -5.03
N ALA A 28 7.32 -6.03 -6.24
CA ALA A 28 8.36 -5.05 -6.53
C ALA A 28 7.87 -3.63 -6.29
N ARG A 29 6.65 -3.33 -6.72
CA ARG A 29 6.06 -2.01 -6.53
C ARG A 29 5.83 -1.69 -5.05
N LEU A 30 5.35 -2.66 -4.28
CA LEU A 30 5.20 -2.50 -2.83
C LEU A 30 6.55 -2.23 -2.17
N GLY A 31 7.61 -2.89 -2.61
CA GLY A 31 8.96 -2.63 -2.12
C GLY A 31 9.41 -1.20 -2.40
N GLU A 32 9.14 -0.70 -3.59
CA GLU A 32 9.45 0.69 -3.96
C GLU A 32 8.67 1.67 -3.10
N ILE A 33 7.38 1.43 -2.92
CA ILE A 33 6.52 2.28 -2.09
C ILE A 33 7.02 2.29 -0.64
N GLY A 34 7.35 1.12 -0.10
CA GLY A 34 7.88 0.99 1.25
C GLY A 34 9.21 1.70 1.43
N ASN A 35 10.07 1.65 0.42
CA ASN A 35 11.36 2.35 0.45
C ASN A 35 11.18 3.87 0.44
N ARG A 36 10.22 4.35 -0.35
CA ARG A 36 9.90 5.77 -0.44
C ARG A 36 9.19 6.30 0.80
N THR A 37 8.40 5.45 1.45
CA THR A 37 7.63 5.78 2.65
C THR A 37 8.17 5.03 3.86
N THR A 38 7.45 3.98 4.30
CA THR A 38 7.89 3.10 5.38
C THR A 38 7.45 1.68 5.09
N LEU A 39 8.13 0.72 5.73
CA LEU A 39 7.72 -0.69 5.66
C LEU A 39 6.32 -0.89 6.24
N ARG A 40 6.00 -0.17 7.30
CA ARG A 40 4.66 -0.22 7.93
C ARG A 40 3.57 0.15 6.93
N TYR A 41 3.79 1.21 6.16
CA TYR A 41 2.84 1.67 5.15
C TYR A 41 2.62 0.59 4.09
N ALA A 42 3.72 0.02 3.58
CA ALA A 42 3.64 -1.05 2.57
C ALA A 42 2.90 -2.28 3.11
N ASN A 43 3.17 -2.68 4.35
CA ASN A 43 2.48 -3.79 5.00
C ASN A 43 0.98 -3.52 5.13
N GLN A 44 0.60 -2.30 5.46
CA GLN A 44 -0.81 -1.92 5.59
C GLN A 44 -1.56 -1.97 4.28
N MET A 45 -0.87 -1.89 3.15
CA MET A 45 -1.49 -1.97 1.83
C MET A 45 -1.88 -3.39 1.44
N LEU A 46 -1.28 -4.40 2.05
CA LEU A 46 -1.52 -5.81 1.67
C LEU A 46 -2.98 -6.23 1.81
N THR A 47 -3.61 -5.91 2.94
CA THR A 47 -5.00 -6.28 3.19
C THR A 47 -5.99 -5.62 2.24
N PRO A 48 -5.98 -4.28 2.07
CA PRO A 48 -6.89 -3.65 1.12
C PRO A 48 -6.61 -4.07 -0.33
N ALA A 49 -5.35 -4.31 -0.69
CA ALA A 49 -5.02 -4.79 -2.04
C ALA A 49 -5.61 -6.18 -2.28
N ARG A 50 -5.55 -7.06 -1.27
CA ARG A 50 -6.18 -8.39 -1.36
C ARG A 50 -7.69 -8.28 -1.54
N ILE A 51 -8.33 -7.41 -0.76
CA ILE A 51 -9.78 -7.21 -0.84
C ILE A 51 -10.16 -6.71 -2.24
N LEU A 52 -9.39 -5.77 -2.76
CA LEU A 52 -9.63 -5.25 -4.11
C LEU A 52 -9.48 -6.34 -5.17
N ALA A 53 -8.42 -7.16 -5.07
CA ALA A 53 -8.21 -8.27 -5.99
C ALA A 53 -9.39 -9.25 -5.96
N GLN A 54 -9.86 -9.61 -4.77
CA GLN A 54 -11.01 -10.50 -4.60
C GLN A 54 -12.29 -9.91 -5.18
N THR A 55 -12.50 -8.61 -4.97
CA THR A 55 -13.65 -7.90 -5.53
C THR A 55 -13.66 -7.97 -7.06
N ASN A 56 -12.48 -7.96 -7.66
CA ASN A 56 -12.31 -8.09 -9.11
C ASN A 56 -12.25 -9.53 -9.61
N GLY A 57 -12.53 -10.50 -8.73
CA GLY A 57 -12.57 -11.92 -9.08
C GLY A 57 -11.21 -12.56 -9.28
N LYS A 58 -10.16 -11.99 -8.72
CA LYS A 58 -8.80 -12.51 -8.84
C LYS A 58 -8.36 -13.20 -7.56
N ASP A 59 -7.47 -14.19 -7.70
CA ASP A 59 -6.90 -14.92 -6.56
C ASP A 59 -5.59 -14.29 -6.08
N ASN A 60 -4.96 -13.49 -6.91
CA ASN A 60 -3.67 -12.89 -6.61
C ASN A 60 -3.72 -11.37 -6.75
N ILE A 61 -2.86 -10.71 -5.99
CA ILE A 61 -2.74 -9.24 -6.01
C ILE A 61 -1.84 -8.88 -7.20
N SER A 62 -2.36 -8.04 -8.10
CA SER A 62 -1.63 -7.57 -9.27
C SER A 62 -1.08 -6.17 -9.06
N LEU A 63 -0.23 -5.73 -9.97
CA LEU A 63 0.30 -4.37 -9.97
C LEU A 63 -0.83 -3.33 -9.98
N ASP A 64 -1.88 -3.57 -10.77
CA ASP A 64 -3.03 -2.66 -10.84
C ASP A 64 -3.69 -2.48 -9.48
N ASP A 65 -3.83 -3.56 -8.71
CA ASP A 65 -4.42 -3.50 -7.38
C ASP A 65 -3.56 -2.64 -6.45
N VAL A 66 -2.24 -2.82 -6.49
CA VAL A 66 -1.30 -2.05 -5.67
C VAL A 66 -1.36 -0.56 -6.04
N GLU A 67 -1.34 -0.25 -7.33
CA GLU A 67 -1.39 1.13 -7.81
C GLU A 67 -2.69 1.81 -7.37
N GLU A 68 -3.82 1.12 -7.49
CA GLU A 68 -5.12 1.67 -7.11
C GLU A 68 -5.18 1.94 -5.60
N ILE A 69 -4.70 1.02 -4.77
CA ILE A 69 -4.70 1.20 -3.32
C ILE A 69 -3.73 2.33 -2.92
N ASP A 70 -2.57 2.41 -3.55
CA ASP A 70 -1.60 3.49 -3.29
C ASP A 70 -2.24 4.86 -3.57
N GLU A 71 -2.94 4.97 -4.69
CA GLU A 71 -3.64 6.19 -5.07
C GLU A 71 -4.74 6.56 -4.07
N LEU A 72 -5.54 5.58 -3.65
CA LEU A 72 -6.59 5.81 -2.66
C LEU A 72 -6.02 6.27 -1.32
N PHE A 73 -4.95 5.66 -0.87
CA PHE A 73 -4.29 6.06 0.38
C PHE A 73 -3.69 7.46 0.27
N TYR A 74 -3.11 7.78 -0.85
CA TYR A 74 -2.56 9.11 -1.10
C TYR A 74 -3.67 10.16 -1.06
N ASP A 75 -4.78 9.91 -1.75
CA ASP A 75 -5.91 10.82 -1.80
C ASP A 75 -6.53 11.04 -0.41
N ALA A 76 -6.68 9.96 0.36
CA ALA A 76 -7.22 10.05 1.72
C ALA A 76 -6.31 10.90 2.61
N LYS A 77 -5.00 10.71 2.51
CA LYS A 77 -4.02 11.48 3.27
C LYS A 77 -4.03 12.96 2.88
N ALA A 78 -4.10 13.24 1.57
CA ALA A 78 -4.17 14.60 1.06
C ALA A 78 -5.45 15.30 1.52
N SER A 79 -6.59 14.60 1.46
CA SER A 79 -7.88 15.13 1.91
C SER A 79 -7.87 15.43 3.41
N ALA A 80 -7.30 14.56 4.22
CA ALA A 80 -7.19 14.76 5.66
C ALA A 80 -6.35 16.01 5.98
N LYS A 81 -5.27 16.21 5.23
CA LYS A 81 -4.42 17.38 5.39
C LYS A 81 -5.16 18.67 5.05
N ILE A 82 -5.90 18.68 3.96
CA ILE A 82 -6.71 19.83 3.54
C ILE A 82 -7.75 20.18 4.61
N LEU A 83 -8.45 19.18 5.12
CA LEU A 83 -9.46 19.37 6.18
C LEU A 83 -8.84 19.94 7.45
N ALA A 84 -7.67 19.46 7.84
CA ALA A 84 -6.96 19.96 9.02
C ALA A 84 -6.57 21.43 8.84
N GLU A 85 -6.09 21.80 7.65
CA GLU A 85 -5.75 23.18 7.33
C GLU A 85 -6.97 24.08 7.38
N GLN A 86 -8.11 23.62 6.85
CA GLN A 86 -9.35 24.39 6.89
C GLN A 86 -9.87 24.57 8.31
N GLU A 87 -9.82 23.54 9.14
CA GLU A 87 -10.20 23.65 10.54
C GLU A 87 -9.35 24.69 11.28
N ALA A 88 -8.05 24.68 11.03
CA ALA A 88 -7.14 25.66 11.62
C ALA A 88 -7.52 27.08 11.26
N LEU A 89 -8.00 27.30 10.04
CA LEU A 89 -8.45 28.63 9.59
C LEU A 89 -9.76 29.04 10.27
N TYR A 90 -10.68 28.11 10.45
CA TYR A 90 -12.00 28.42 11.02
C TYR A 90 -12.00 28.53 12.54
N LEU A 91 -11.05 27.92 13.20
CA LEU A 91 -10.97 27.91 14.67
C LEU A 91 -10.16 29.09 15.24
N GLN A 92 -9.61 29.91 14.41
CA GLN A 92 -8.90 31.13 14.85
C GLN A 92 -9.89 32.31 15.09
#